data_052008a00f63d50453d580abe9b5f328
#
_entry.id   052008a00f63d50453d580abe9b5f328
#
_cell.length_a   1.000
_cell.length_b   1.000
_cell.length_c   1.000
_cell.angle_alpha   90.00
_cell.angle_beta   90.00
_cell.angle_gamma   90.00
#
_symmetry.space_group_name_H-M   'P 1'
#
loop_
_entity.id
_entity.type
_entity.pdbx_description
1 polymer ?
#
loop_
_entity_poly.entity_id
_entity_poly.type
_entity_poly.pdbx_seq_one_letter_code
_entity_poly.pdbx_strand_id
1 'polypeptide(L)'
;ASVAGGVQADEVARAKAQIRAHLLMSRESVSGCGDALARQIMLFGRPQSDAELLAAIDEIDGQKIAAMAASLISGNAPAMACVGPSLAVMSNDDLAARLAA
;
A
#
# COMPACT_ATOMS: atom_id res chain seq x y z
N ALA A 1 -13.26 -0.91 -4.26
CA ALA A 1 -13.85 -0.71 -5.60
C ALA A 1 -13.39 0.60 -6.25
N SER A 2 -13.35 1.75 -5.55
CA SER A 2 -12.99 3.02 -6.20
C SER A 2 -11.52 3.10 -6.66
N VAL A 3 -10.58 2.53 -5.93
CA VAL A 3 -9.15 2.54 -6.30
C VAL A 3 -8.85 1.67 -7.51
N ALA A 4 -9.51 0.51 -7.65
CA ALA A 4 -9.38 -0.33 -8.84
C ALA A 4 -10.00 0.32 -10.09
N GLY A 5 -10.95 1.26 -9.91
CA GLY A 5 -11.57 2.04 -10.99
C GLY A 5 -10.72 3.21 -11.51
N GLY A 6 -9.57 3.45 -10.92
CA GLY A 6 -8.64 4.51 -11.30
C GLY A 6 -8.42 5.55 -10.20
N VAL A 7 -7.19 6.06 -10.11
CA VAL A 7 -6.78 7.10 -9.16
C VAL A 7 -6.47 8.37 -9.96
N GLN A 8 -6.88 9.52 -9.46
CA GLN A 8 -6.63 10.80 -10.13
C GLN A 8 -5.14 11.18 -10.05
N ALA A 9 -4.64 11.82 -11.11
CA ALA A 9 -3.22 12.18 -11.20
C ALA A 9 -2.74 13.10 -10.07
N ASP A 10 -3.60 14.00 -9.60
CA ASP A 10 -3.31 14.90 -8.49
C ASP A 10 -3.26 14.17 -7.13
N GLU A 11 -4.06 13.12 -6.95
CA GLU A 11 -4.00 12.25 -5.78
C GLU A 11 -2.68 11.49 -5.72
N VAL A 12 -2.24 10.94 -6.87
CA VAL A 12 -0.95 10.26 -6.99
C VAL A 12 0.20 11.23 -6.69
N ALA A 13 0.17 12.43 -7.26
CA ALA A 13 1.20 13.44 -7.02
C ALA A 13 1.29 13.84 -5.54
N ARG A 14 0.16 14.04 -4.89
CA ARG A 14 0.07 14.37 -3.46
C ARG A 14 0.59 13.23 -2.58
N ALA A 15 0.20 11.99 -2.87
CA ALA A 15 0.68 10.81 -2.16
C ALA A 15 2.20 10.65 -2.29
N LYS A 16 2.76 10.83 -3.49
CA LYS A 16 4.21 10.81 -3.72
C LYS A 16 4.94 11.87 -2.91
N ALA A 17 4.42 13.09 -2.87
CA ALA A 17 5.01 14.16 -2.09
C ALA A 17 5.04 13.83 -0.58
N GLN A 18 3.96 13.24 -0.06
CA GLN A 18 3.89 12.80 1.33
C GLN A 18 4.89 11.68 1.63
N ILE A 19 5.00 10.67 0.75
CA ILE A 19 5.92 9.55 0.94
C ILE A 19 7.37 10.05 0.92
N ARG A 20 7.71 10.96 0.00
CA ARG A 20 9.05 11.58 -0.06
C ARG A 20 9.39 12.35 1.21
N ALA A 21 8.47 13.18 1.68
CA ALA A 21 8.65 13.91 2.92
C ALA A 21 8.85 12.96 4.11
N HIS A 22 8.03 11.91 4.20
CA HIS A 22 8.16 10.91 5.26
C HIS A 22 9.49 10.15 5.19
N LEU A 23 9.94 9.77 3.99
CA LEU A 23 11.23 9.11 3.79
C LEU A 23 12.38 9.97 4.32
N LEU A 24 12.41 11.25 3.96
CA LEU A 24 13.47 12.18 4.40
C LEU A 24 13.42 12.41 5.92
N MET A 25 12.24 12.66 6.48
CA MET A 25 12.07 12.87 7.92
C MET A 25 12.42 11.63 8.75
N SER A 26 12.16 10.42 8.24
CA SER A 26 12.49 9.18 8.94
C SER A 26 14.01 8.99 9.14
N ARG A 27 14.84 9.66 8.33
CA ARG A 27 16.29 9.62 8.43
C ARG A 27 16.85 10.45 9.61
N GLU A 28 16.06 11.33 10.19
CA GLU A 28 16.47 12.14 11.34
C GLU A 28 16.48 11.34 12.65
N SER A 29 15.84 10.17 12.67
CA SER A 29 15.79 9.29 13.84
C SER A 29 16.71 8.09 13.68
N VAL A 30 17.62 7.88 14.65
CA VAL A 30 18.54 6.73 14.67
C VAL A 30 17.76 5.41 14.69
N SER A 31 16.71 5.31 15.52
CA SER A 31 15.85 4.11 15.56
C SER A 31 15.09 3.92 14.23
N GLY A 32 14.56 4.99 13.64
CA GLY A 32 13.90 4.96 12.34
C GLY A 32 14.84 4.48 11.23
N CYS A 33 16.08 4.92 11.21
CA CYS A 33 17.09 4.41 10.28
C CYS A 33 17.38 2.91 10.50
N GLY A 34 17.53 2.48 11.74
CA GLY A 34 17.77 1.08 12.07
C GLY A 34 16.63 0.17 11.63
N ASP A 35 15.40 0.53 11.94
CA ASP A 35 14.20 -0.21 11.54
C ASP A 35 14.04 -0.27 10.02
N ALA A 36 14.27 0.85 9.32
CA ALA A 36 14.20 0.91 7.86
C ALA A 36 15.25 0.00 7.22
N LEU A 37 16.50 0.04 7.68
CA LEU A 37 17.57 -0.84 7.18
C LEU A 37 17.27 -2.32 7.43
N ALA A 38 16.80 -2.66 8.63
CA ALA A 38 16.44 -4.04 8.95
C ALA A 38 15.34 -4.55 8.01
N ARG A 39 14.29 -3.78 7.79
CA ARG A 39 13.21 -4.13 6.84
C ARG A 39 13.72 -4.29 5.41
N GLN A 40 14.59 -3.40 4.95
CA GLN A 40 15.15 -3.48 3.60
C GLN A 40 15.99 -4.76 3.42
N ILE A 41 16.82 -5.10 4.40
CA ILE A 41 17.59 -6.34 4.36
C ILE A 41 16.68 -7.57 4.36
N MET A 42 15.63 -7.57 5.18
CA MET A 42 14.67 -8.70 5.24
C MET A 42 13.90 -8.88 3.93
N LEU A 43 13.50 -7.78 3.28
CA LEU A 43 12.66 -7.82 2.07
C LEU A 43 13.48 -7.94 0.78
N PHE A 44 14.61 -7.27 0.69
CA PHE A 44 15.40 -7.12 -0.54
C PHE A 44 16.79 -7.76 -0.48
N GLY A 45 17.19 -8.29 0.69
CA GLY A 45 18.52 -8.85 0.92
C GLY A 45 19.64 -7.82 1.00
N ARG A 46 19.35 -6.51 0.81
CA ARG A 46 20.32 -5.43 0.83
C ARG A 46 19.68 -4.09 1.22
N PRO A 47 20.46 -3.15 1.73
CA PRO A 47 20.02 -1.77 1.86
C PRO A 47 19.78 -1.15 0.48
N GLN A 48 18.80 -0.26 0.40
CA GLN A 48 18.55 0.59 -0.77
C GLN A 48 18.94 2.02 -0.46
N SER A 49 19.56 2.70 -1.42
CA SER A 49 19.87 4.12 -1.29
C SER A 49 18.61 4.98 -1.38
N ASP A 50 18.64 6.18 -0.83
CA ASP A 50 17.52 7.12 -0.94
C ASP A 50 17.23 7.47 -2.38
N ALA A 51 18.25 7.53 -3.25
CA ALA A 51 18.09 7.76 -4.67
C ALA A 51 17.30 6.62 -5.35
N GLU A 52 17.58 5.35 -5.03
CA GLU A 52 16.83 4.20 -5.54
C GLU A 52 15.37 4.23 -5.09
N LEU A 53 15.13 4.55 -3.80
CA LEU A 53 13.77 4.64 -3.26
C LEU A 53 12.98 5.79 -3.89
N LEU A 54 13.59 6.95 -4.06
CA LEU A 54 12.96 8.11 -4.70
C LEU A 54 12.65 7.82 -6.18
N ALA A 55 13.57 7.19 -6.91
CA ALA A 55 13.33 6.78 -8.29
C ALA A 55 12.15 5.79 -8.39
N ALA A 56 12.08 4.80 -7.49
CA ALA A 56 10.97 3.86 -7.45
C ALA A 56 9.62 4.56 -7.18
N ILE A 57 9.60 5.56 -6.29
CA ILE A 57 8.39 6.37 -6.05
C ILE A 57 7.99 7.14 -7.30
N ASP A 58 8.96 7.67 -8.06
CA ASP A 58 8.71 8.44 -9.28
C ASP A 58 8.10 7.60 -10.40
N GLU A 59 8.43 6.33 -10.47
CA GLU A 59 7.86 5.41 -11.44
C GLU A 59 6.42 4.98 -11.18
N ILE A 60 5.88 5.25 -9.99
CA ILE A 60 4.50 4.89 -9.65
C ILE A 60 3.54 5.81 -10.39
N ASP A 61 2.55 5.26 -11.06
CA ASP A 61 1.46 5.98 -11.70
C ASP A 61 0.10 5.37 -11.34
N GLY A 62 -0.98 6.02 -11.76
CA GLY A 62 -2.33 5.56 -11.48
C GLY A 62 -2.63 4.17 -12.05
N GLN A 63 -1.99 3.79 -13.16
CA GLN A 63 -2.17 2.47 -13.78
C GLN A 63 -1.52 1.37 -12.93
N LYS A 64 -0.30 1.61 -12.45
CA LYS A 64 0.40 0.67 -11.54
C LYS A 64 -0.37 0.48 -10.24
N ILE A 65 -0.94 1.56 -9.69
CA ILE A 65 -1.77 1.48 -8.49
C ILE A 65 -3.04 0.66 -8.75
N ALA A 66 -3.74 0.91 -9.85
CA ALA A 66 -4.94 0.18 -10.21
C ALA A 66 -4.65 -1.31 -10.47
N ALA A 67 -3.55 -1.61 -11.18
CA ALA A 67 -3.12 -2.99 -11.43
C ALA A 67 -2.78 -3.73 -10.13
N MET A 68 -2.08 -3.08 -9.21
CA MET A 68 -1.76 -3.65 -7.89
C MET A 68 -3.03 -3.90 -7.08
N ALA A 69 -3.95 -2.93 -7.02
CA ALA A 69 -5.23 -3.10 -6.34
C ALA A 69 -6.04 -4.25 -6.92
N ALA A 70 -6.11 -4.37 -8.24
CA ALA A 70 -6.77 -5.47 -8.92
C ALA A 70 -6.12 -6.82 -8.58
N SER A 71 -4.79 -6.91 -8.54
CA SER A 71 -4.07 -8.15 -8.21
C SER A 71 -4.30 -8.61 -6.76
N LEU A 72 -4.50 -7.68 -5.84
CA LEU A 72 -4.81 -8.00 -4.44
C LEU A 72 -6.22 -8.56 -4.25
N ILE A 73 -7.17 -8.11 -5.08
CA ILE A 73 -8.57 -8.50 -5.00
C ILE A 73 -8.84 -9.76 -5.82
N SER A 74 -8.27 -9.84 -7.04
CA SER A 74 -8.49 -10.97 -7.94
C SER A 74 -7.76 -12.22 -7.46
N GLY A 75 -8.51 -13.33 -7.37
CA GLY A 75 -7.96 -14.64 -7.04
C GLY A 75 -7.71 -14.88 -5.55
N ASN A 76 -7.99 -13.93 -4.69
CA ASN A 76 -7.87 -14.08 -3.24
C ASN A 76 -9.25 -14.11 -2.58
N ALA A 77 -9.48 -15.08 -1.71
CA ALA A 77 -10.66 -15.09 -0.85
C ALA A 77 -10.47 -14.07 0.30
N PRO A 78 -11.43 -13.17 0.53
CA PRO A 78 -11.36 -12.27 1.66
C PRO A 78 -11.50 -13.03 2.98
N ALA A 79 -10.81 -12.57 4.01
CA ALA A 79 -11.00 -13.03 5.38
C ALA A 79 -11.49 -11.86 6.24
N MET A 80 -12.53 -12.09 7.01
CA MET A 80 -13.12 -11.09 7.89
C MET A 80 -13.09 -11.56 9.34
N ALA A 81 -12.66 -10.69 10.24
CA ALA A 81 -12.76 -10.88 11.67
C ALA A 81 -13.56 -9.73 12.28
N CYS A 82 -14.57 -10.05 13.08
CA CYS A 82 -15.42 -9.07 13.75
C CYS A 82 -15.39 -9.28 15.26
N VAL A 83 -15.25 -8.20 16.02
CA VAL A 83 -15.33 -8.20 17.46
C VAL A 83 -16.35 -7.14 17.89
N GLY A 84 -17.44 -7.58 18.56
CA GLY A 84 -18.51 -6.69 19.02
C GLY A 84 -19.90 -7.29 18.86
N PRO A 85 -20.97 -6.51 19.06
CA PRO A 85 -22.35 -6.94 18.81
C PRO A 85 -22.54 -7.27 17.34
N SER A 86 -22.79 -8.54 17.02
CA SER A 86 -22.73 -9.08 15.64
C SER A 86 -24.06 -9.04 14.85
N LEU A 87 -25.04 -8.25 15.30
CA LEU A 87 -26.41 -8.29 14.75
C LEU A 87 -26.56 -7.82 13.28
N ALA A 88 -25.52 -7.26 12.68
CA ALA A 88 -25.58 -6.76 11.29
C ALA A 88 -24.25 -6.93 10.54
N VAL A 89 -23.49 -7.97 10.82
CA VAL A 89 -22.22 -8.22 10.12
C VAL A 89 -22.52 -8.90 8.79
N MET A 90 -21.99 -8.32 7.72
CA MET A 90 -22.01 -8.91 6.38
C MET A 90 -21.34 -10.28 6.39
N SER A 91 -21.89 -11.25 5.64
CA SER A 91 -21.24 -12.55 5.49
C SER A 91 -19.95 -12.44 4.68
N ASN A 92 -19.05 -13.42 4.83
CA ASN A 92 -17.82 -13.45 4.04
C ASN A 92 -18.11 -13.61 2.54
N ASP A 93 -19.16 -14.33 2.19
CA ASP A 93 -19.59 -14.52 0.80
C ASP A 93 -20.14 -13.23 0.18
N ASP A 94 -20.92 -12.44 0.95
CA ASP A 94 -21.39 -11.12 0.52
C ASP A 94 -20.22 -10.14 0.34
N LEU A 95 -19.23 -10.20 1.21
CA LEU A 95 -18.00 -9.41 1.07
C LEU A 95 -17.24 -9.79 -0.21
N ALA A 96 -17.05 -11.09 -0.44
CA ALA A 96 -16.40 -11.61 -1.63
C ALA A 96 -17.13 -11.16 -2.92
N ALA A 97 -18.43 -11.26 -2.95
CA ALA A 97 -19.24 -10.82 -4.08
C ALA A 97 -19.11 -9.32 -4.37
N ARG A 98 -19.06 -8.48 -3.33
CA ARG A 98 -18.89 -7.02 -3.47
C ARG A 98 -17.46 -6.62 -3.90
N LEU A 99 -16.47 -7.42 -3.58
CA LEU A 99 -15.09 -7.16 -4.02
C LEU A 99 -14.86 -7.60 -5.46
N ALA A 100 -15.60 -8.62 -5.92
CA ALA A 100 -15.53 -9.13 -7.30
C ALA A 100 -16.32 -8.26 -8.31
N ALA A 101 -17.26 -7.44 -7.86
CA ALA A 101 -18.06 -6.54 -8.68
C ALA A 101 -17.36 -5.21 -8.93
#